data_82f0553c7056e6b2b38494b44566862d
#
_entry.id   82f0553c7056e6b2b38494b44566862d
#
_cell.length_a   1.000
_cell.length_b   1.000
_cell.length_c   1.000
_cell.angle_alpha   90.00
_cell.angle_beta   90.00
_cell.angle_gamma   90.00
#
_symmetry.space_group_name_H-M   'P 1'
#
loop_
_entity.id
_entity.type
_entity.pdbx_description
1 polymer ?
#
loop_
_entity_poly.entity_id
_entity_poly.type
_entity_poly.pdbx_seq_one_letter_code
_entity_poly.pdbx_strand_id
1 'polypeptide(L)'
;PIQLTTAGRLLWNRSFLILEQLDDLTRSIQFSLENEKPDLRLGASDCMSACVCPSLIDYLLNETENISACTGSTPKVTDLLKHRAVDIGLSSDSIEDVPHFQALHFLTERFLFVLPRSLTKQRNISCNQDLVAAVESLPYLRFGKETFDFVQSERIYRSLHFIDQRRIEVDTNFTMMELVARGKGWTILPPLSLWMVNRKLEAVDFLPLSIEATRRYFVVYQEQAFTVLANKILKKTRKIFEKEIFPEMKKVRPELLQFIELE
;
A
#
# COMPACT_ATOMS: atom_id res chain seq x y z
N PRO A 1 28.98 -1.30 -31.01
CA PRO A 1 28.82 -1.33 -29.56
C PRO A 1 29.42 -2.60 -28.99
N ILE A 2 30.18 -2.48 -27.89
CA ILE A 2 30.75 -3.62 -27.17
C ILE A 2 29.61 -4.42 -26.56
N GLN A 3 29.54 -5.73 -26.83
CA GLN A 3 28.54 -6.62 -26.24
C GLN A 3 29.24 -7.72 -25.42
N LEU A 4 28.61 -8.06 -24.29
CA LEU A 4 29.12 -9.15 -23.47
C LEU A 4 28.95 -10.50 -24.19
N THR A 5 29.96 -11.34 -24.14
CA THR A 5 29.87 -12.75 -24.54
C THR A 5 28.90 -13.50 -23.63
N THR A 6 28.51 -14.73 -24.00
CA THR A 6 27.65 -15.57 -23.14
C THR A 6 28.30 -15.82 -21.77
N ALA A 7 29.61 -16.10 -21.75
CA ALA A 7 30.39 -16.23 -20.52
C ALA A 7 30.44 -14.91 -19.72
N GLY A 8 30.62 -13.78 -20.42
CA GLY A 8 30.59 -12.46 -19.81
C GLY A 8 29.26 -12.11 -19.17
N ARG A 9 28.12 -12.48 -19.78
CA ARG A 9 26.78 -12.31 -19.19
C ARG A 9 26.58 -13.19 -17.95
N LEU A 10 27.03 -14.44 -18.02
CA LEU A 10 26.97 -15.34 -16.87
C LEU A 10 27.80 -14.81 -15.70
N LEU A 11 29.03 -14.37 -15.97
CA LEU A 11 29.90 -13.77 -14.98
C LEU A 11 29.28 -12.49 -14.38
N TRP A 12 28.77 -11.59 -15.22
CA TRP A 12 28.10 -10.36 -14.79
C TRP A 12 26.94 -10.67 -13.81
N ASN A 13 26.02 -11.56 -14.22
CA ASN A 13 24.87 -11.91 -13.38
C ASN A 13 25.27 -12.56 -12.05
N ARG A 14 26.30 -13.43 -12.07
CA ARG A 14 26.79 -14.10 -10.85
C ARG A 14 27.57 -13.15 -9.95
N SER A 15 28.41 -12.28 -10.52
CA SER A 15 29.18 -11.29 -9.75
C SER A 15 28.26 -10.28 -9.08
N PHE A 16 27.21 -9.84 -9.76
CA PHE A 16 26.21 -8.94 -9.19
C PHE A 16 25.57 -9.54 -7.94
N LEU A 17 25.14 -10.79 -7.99
CA LEU A 17 24.55 -11.49 -6.83
C LEU A 17 25.54 -11.64 -5.66
N ILE A 18 26.81 -11.90 -5.95
CA ILE A 18 27.86 -12.02 -4.90
C ILE A 18 28.12 -10.67 -4.24
N LEU A 19 28.21 -9.60 -5.04
CA LEU A 19 28.41 -8.25 -4.51
C LEU A 19 27.21 -7.80 -3.66
N GLU A 20 25.98 -8.07 -4.07
CA GLU A 20 24.80 -7.82 -3.27
C GLU A 20 24.86 -8.59 -1.93
N GLN A 21 25.26 -9.87 -1.95
CA GLN A 21 25.38 -10.67 -0.73
C GLN A 21 26.47 -10.12 0.22
N LEU A 22 27.57 -9.61 -0.31
CA LEU A 22 28.61 -8.98 0.50
C LEU A 22 28.13 -7.66 1.13
N ASP A 23 27.44 -6.83 0.36
CA ASP A 23 26.85 -5.59 0.86
C ASP A 23 25.83 -5.87 1.97
N ASP A 24 24.98 -6.88 1.80
CA ASP A 24 24.04 -7.31 2.82
C ASP A 24 24.69 -7.83 4.08
N LEU A 25 25.77 -8.62 3.94
CA LEU A 25 26.54 -9.10 5.10
C LEU A 25 27.13 -7.90 5.87
N THR A 26 27.71 -6.95 5.18
CA THR A 26 28.28 -5.75 5.79
C THR A 26 27.20 -4.95 6.55
N ARG A 27 26.03 -4.76 5.94
CA ARG A 27 24.89 -4.08 6.58
C ARG A 27 24.36 -4.86 7.78
N SER A 28 24.21 -6.18 7.66
CA SER A 28 23.76 -7.03 8.76
C SER A 28 24.69 -6.93 9.97
N ILE A 29 26.00 -6.83 9.74
CA ILE A 29 26.99 -6.60 10.79
C ILE A 29 26.81 -5.20 11.39
N GLN A 30 26.68 -4.15 10.58
CA GLN A 30 26.44 -2.78 11.05
C GLN A 30 25.17 -2.69 11.91
N PHE A 31 24.07 -3.30 11.48
CA PHE A 31 22.83 -3.36 12.28
C PHE A 31 22.97 -4.14 13.59
N SER A 32 23.92 -5.05 13.66
CA SER A 32 24.20 -5.84 14.87
C SER A 32 25.08 -5.12 15.88
N LEU A 33 25.77 -4.07 15.46
CA LEU A 33 26.63 -3.26 16.35
C LEU A 33 25.74 -2.25 17.10
N GLU A 34 25.54 -2.45 18.41
CA GLU A 34 24.64 -1.65 19.27
C GLU A 34 24.96 -0.14 19.32
N ASN A 35 26.13 0.29 18.86
CA ASN A 35 26.64 1.65 19.00
C ASN A 35 26.71 2.46 17.70
N GLU A 36 26.39 1.89 16.54
CA GLU A 36 26.42 2.61 15.26
C GLU A 36 25.02 2.77 14.68
N LYS A 37 24.73 3.98 14.19
CA LYS A 37 23.49 4.24 13.44
C LYS A 37 23.63 3.64 12.05
N PRO A 38 22.78 2.66 11.68
CA PRO A 38 22.90 2.02 10.37
C PRO A 38 22.32 2.88 9.25
N ASP A 39 22.77 2.61 8.03
CA ASP A 39 22.08 3.06 6.80
C ASP A 39 20.83 2.21 6.59
N LEU A 40 19.69 2.83 6.31
CA LEU A 40 18.41 2.18 6.10
C LEU A 40 17.87 2.43 4.69
N ARG A 41 17.52 1.36 3.99
CA ARG A 41 16.73 1.40 2.76
C ARG A 41 15.30 0.97 3.07
N LEU A 42 14.37 1.92 3.06
CA LEU A 42 12.97 1.71 3.36
C LEU A 42 12.16 1.55 2.08
N GLY A 43 11.38 0.49 1.96
CA GLY A 43 10.35 0.33 0.94
C GLY A 43 8.98 0.71 1.48
N ALA A 44 8.16 1.41 0.72
CA ALA A 44 6.79 1.71 1.16
C ALA A 44 5.79 1.66 0.01
N SER A 45 4.67 0.96 0.22
CA SER A 45 3.56 1.01 -0.72
C SER A 45 2.95 2.43 -0.77
N ASP A 46 2.28 2.78 -1.86
CA ASP A 46 1.80 4.14 -2.12
C ASP A 46 1.02 4.74 -0.94
N CYS A 47 0.09 3.99 -0.34
CA CYS A 47 -0.67 4.47 0.82
C CYS A 47 0.24 4.70 2.05
N MET A 48 1.18 3.80 2.32
CA MET A 48 2.12 3.95 3.42
C MET A 48 3.08 5.09 3.18
N SER A 49 3.53 5.26 1.95
CA SER A 49 4.36 6.40 1.53
C SER A 49 3.67 7.74 1.82
N ALA A 50 2.42 7.87 1.40
CA ALA A 50 1.67 9.11 1.56
C ALA A 50 1.27 9.40 3.02
N CYS A 51 0.87 8.36 3.78
CA CYS A 51 0.27 8.55 5.10
C CYS A 51 1.28 8.43 6.25
N VAL A 52 2.28 7.57 6.13
CA VAL A 52 3.15 7.17 7.26
C VAL A 52 4.59 7.64 7.08
N CYS A 53 5.15 7.54 5.87
CA CYS A 53 6.58 7.79 5.67
C CYS A 53 7.08 9.16 6.13
N PRO A 54 6.37 10.28 5.95
CA PRO A 54 6.89 11.56 6.41
C PRO A 54 7.23 11.57 7.91
N SER A 55 6.27 11.18 8.76
CA SER A 55 6.46 11.13 10.21
C SER A 55 7.36 9.98 10.68
N LEU A 56 7.39 8.89 9.92
CA LEU A 56 8.29 7.78 10.21
C LEU A 56 9.74 8.14 9.89
N ILE A 57 10.00 8.79 8.76
CA ILE A 57 11.35 9.24 8.37
C ILE A 57 11.87 10.27 9.38
N ASP A 58 11.04 11.23 9.81
CA ASP A 58 11.42 12.18 10.84
C ASP A 58 11.89 11.49 12.13
N TYR A 59 11.19 10.43 12.55
CA TYR A 59 11.63 9.60 13.68
C TYR A 59 12.95 8.87 13.39
N LEU A 60 13.08 8.28 12.20
CA LEU A 60 14.22 7.45 11.82
C LEU A 60 15.51 8.24 11.64
N LEU A 61 15.47 9.55 11.40
CA LEU A 61 16.65 10.43 11.38
C LEU A 61 17.46 10.37 12.69
N ASN A 62 16.83 10.00 13.81
CA ASN A 62 17.50 9.82 15.07
C ASN A 62 18.04 8.40 15.29
N GLU A 63 17.57 7.43 14.52
CA GLU A 63 17.89 6.00 14.67
C GLU A 63 18.88 5.48 13.61
N THR A 64 19.09 6.25 12.54
CA THR A 64 19.89 5.84 11.36
C THR A 64 20.85 6.95 10.95
N GLU A 65 21.92 6.58 10.25
CA GLU A 65 22.88 7.56 9.66
C GLU A 65 22.30 8.14 8.36
N ASN A 66 21.95 7.26 7.42
CA ASN A 66 21.33 7.65 6.15
C ASN A 66 20.03 6.87 5.95
N ILE A 67 19.07 7.50 5.24
CA ILE A 67 17.81 6.87 4.85
C ILE A 67 17.61 7.03 3.36
N SER A 68 17.37 5.91 2.69
CA SER A 68 16.86 5.88 1.31
C SER A 68 15.43 5.31 1.34
N ALA A 69 14.46 6.04 0.78
CA ALA A 69 13.06 5.59 0.74
C ALA A 69 12.62 5.35 -0.72
N CYS A 70 12.29 4.10 -1.04
CA CYS A 70 11.73 3.70 -2.32
C CYS A 70 10.22 3.48 -2.19
N THR A 71 9.44 4.09 -3.07
CA THR A 71 7.98 4.01 -3.02
C THR A 71 7.39 3.43 -4.30
N GLY A 72 6.18 2.88 -4.20
CA GLY A 72 5.45 2.36 -5.34
C GLY A 72 4.34 1.39 -4.98
N SER A 73 3.86 0.65 -5.99
CA SER A 73 2.84 -0.38 -5.76
C SER A 73 3.35 -1.53 -4.85
N THR A 74 2.43 -2.25 -4.22
CA THR A 74 2.78 -3.42 -3.39
C THR A 74 3.69 -4.41 -4.12
N PRO A 75 3.42 -4.86 -5.36
CA PRO A 75 4.32 -5.76 -6.08
C PRO A 75 5.73 -5.19 -6.26
N LYS A 76 5.86 -3.89 -6.52
CA LYS A 76 7.18 -3.24 -6.64
C LYS A 76 7.94 -3.29 -5.32
N VAL A 77 7.28 -3.01 -4.19
CA VAL A 77 7.92 -3.09 -2.86
C VAL A 77 8.31 -4.53 -2.53
N THR A 78 7.45 -5.50 -2.87
CA THR A 78 7.73 -6.93 -2.73
C THR A 78 8.98 -7.34 -3.54
N ASP A 79 9.09 -6.89 -4.78
CA ASP A 79 10.26 -7.17 -5.62
C ASP A 79 11.54 -6.53 -5.06
N LEU A 80 11.45 -5.29 -4.59
CA LEU A 80 12.59 -4.61 -3.95
C LEU A 80 13.07 -5.35 -2.69
N LEU A 81 12.15 -5.89 -1.88
CA LEU A 81 12.48 -6.71 -0.72
C LEU A 81 13.16 -8.02 -1.15
N LYS A 82 12.56 -8.76 -2.10
CA LYS A 82 13.09 -10.03 -2.60
C LYS A 82 14.48 -9.91 -3.21
N HIS A 83 14.75 -8.81 -3.90
CA HIS A 83 16.06 -8.49 -4.48
C HIS A 83 16.99 -7.73 -3.53
N ARG A 84 16.60 -7.59 -2.25
CA ARG A 84 17.37 -6.89 -1.21
C ARG A 84 17.76 -5.45 -1.58
N ALA A 85 16.98 -4.82 -2.46
CA ALA A 85 17.13 -3.40 -2.80
C ALA A 85 16.59 -2.48 -1.70
N VAL A 86 15.75 -3.00 -0.80
CA VAL A 86 15.31 -2.36 0.45
C VAL A 86 15.43 -3.36 1.61
N ASP A 87 15.66 -2.84 2.81
CA ASP A 87 15.92 -3.62 4.02
C ASP A 87 14.64 -3.92 4.80
N ILE A 88 13.74 -2.94 4.86
CA ILE A 88 12.44 -3.02 5.54
C ILE A 88 11.38 -2.46 4.61
N GLY A 89 10.21 -3.11 4.54
CA GLY A 89 9.07 -2.69 3.74
C GLY A 89 7.81 -2.43 4.57
N LEU A 90 7.09 -1.37 4.25
CA LEU A 90 5.71 -1.15 4.67
C LEU A 90 4.78 -1.52 3.52
N SER A 91 4.20 -2.71 3.55
CA SER A 91 3.52 -3.32 2.41
C SER A 91 2.21 -4.00 2.81
N SER A 92 1.33 -4.21 1.83
CA SER A 92 0.14 -5.05 2.00
C SER A 92 0.37 -6.53 1.61
N ASP A 93 1.59 -6.89 1.26
CA ASP A 93 2.03 -8.26 1.04
C ASP A 93 2.97 -8.70 2.18
N SER A 94 2.66 -9.82 2.83
CA SER A 94 3.45 -10.34 3.95
C SER A 94 4.72 -11.08 3.51
N ILE A 95 4.78 -11.52 2.26
CA ILE A 95 5.88 -12.33 1.69
C ILE A 95 6.16 -13.62 2.54
N GLU A 96 5.15 -14.15 3.20
CA GLU A 96 5.30 -15.34 4.06
C GLU A 96 5.81 -16.58 3.30
N ASP A 97 5.59 -16.64 1.98
CA ASP A 97 6.06 -17.74 1.13
C ASP A 97 7.57 -17.68 0.82
N VAL A 98 8.26 -16.60 1.21
CA VAL A 98 9.68 -16.42 0.93
C VAL A 98 10.49 -16.68 2.19
N PRO A 99 11.39 -17.69 2.20
CA PRO A 99 12.25 -18.00 3.35
C PRO A 99 13.04 -16.76 3.81
N HIS A 100 13.27 -16.68 5.12
CA HIS A 100 14.04 -15.63 5.80
C HIS A 100 13.38 -14.25 5.87
N PHE A 101 12.13 -14.09 5.41
CA PHE A 101 11.37 -12.87 5.67
C PHE A 101 10.40 -13.05 6.84
N GLN A 102 10.22 -11.98 7.58
CA GLN A 102 9.24 -11.85 8.66
C GLN A 102 8.28 -10.72 8.34
N ALA A 103 7.02 -10.88 8.72
CA ALA A 103 6.00 -9.87 8.55
C ALA A 103 5.29 -9.59 9.88
N LEU A 104 5.32 -8.35 10.32
CA LEU A 104 4.64 -7.89 11.52
C LEU A 104 3.37 -7.16 11.12
N HIS A 105 2.23 -7.78 11.31
CA HIS A 105 0.92 -7.20 11.04
C HIS A 105 0.64 -6.01 11.96
N PHE A 106 0.06 -4.92 11.43
CA PHE A 106 -0.26 -3.75 12.24
C PHE A 106 -1.59 -3.09 11.90
N LEU A 107 -2.17 -3.35 10.73
CA LEU A 107 -3.42 -2.71 10.33
C LEU A 107 -4.19 -3.57 9.36
N THR A 108 -5.51 -3.63 9.56
CA THR A 108 -6.49 -4.21 8.64
C THR A 108 -7.49 -3.15 8.23
N GLU A 109 -7.85 -3.09 6.96
CA GLU A 109 -8.91 -2.23 6.46
C GLU A 109 -9.86 -2.97 5.52
N ARG A 110 -11.13 -2.51 5.47
CA ARG A 110 -12.18 -3.12 4.64
C ARG A 110 -12.38 -2.32 3.37
N PHE A 111 -12.56 -3.00 2.24
CA PHE A 111 -12.91 -2.35 0.98
C PHE A 111 -14.31 -1.73 1.03
N LEU A 112 -14.48 -0.62 0.30
CA LEU A 112 -15.69 0.18 0.23
C LEU A 112 -16.07 0.45 -1.22
N PHE A 113 -17.35 0.61 -1.51
CA PHE A 113 -17.79 1.31 -2.70
C PHE A 113 -17.51 2.79 -2.59
N VAL A 114 -16.98 3.37 -3.66
CA VAL A 114 -16.69 4.81 -3.75
C VAL A 114 -17.43 5.39 -4.93
N LEU A 115 -18.29 6.36 -4.64
CA LEU A 115 -19.26 6.93 -5.55
C LEU A 115 -19.15 8.46 -5.61
N PRO A 116 -19.51 9.10 -6.74
CA PRO A 116 -19.68 10.53 -6.76
C PRO A 116 -20.77 10.97 -5.77
N ARG A 117 -20.50 11.96 -4.93
CA ARG A 117 -21.50 12.51 -4.00
C ARG A 117 -22.73 13.09 -4.70
N SER A 118 -22.58 13.56 -5.94
CA SER A 118 -23.71 14.01 -6.75
C SER A 118 -24.72 12.89 -7.01
N LEU A 119 -24.26 11.65 -7.15
CA LEU A 119 -25.11 10.49 -7.39
C LEU A 119 -25.88 10.10 -6.13
N THR A 120 -25.22 10.02 -4.98
CA THR A 120 -25.83 9.63 -3.70
C THR A 120 -26.86 10.65 -3.21
N LYS A 121 -26.66 11.94 -3.50
CA LYS A 121 -27.64 13.00 -3.22
C LYS A 121 -28.90 12.91 -4.07
N GLN A 122 -28.82 12.34 -5.27
CA GLN A 122 -29.95 12.23 -6.20
C GLN A 122 -30.75 10.93 -6.01
N ARG A 123 -30.13 9.90 -5.47
CA ARG A 123 -30.71 8.56 -5.32
C ARG A 123 -30.57 8.08 -3.88
N ASN A 124 -31.66 7.59 -3.31
CA ASN A 124 -31.60 6.90 -2.03
C ASN A 124 -31.07 5.48 -2.28
N ILE A 125 -29.87 5.19 -1.82
CA ILE A 125 -29.21 3.89 -1.98
C ILE A 125 -29.31 3.17 -0.63
N SER A 126 -30.26 2.25 -0.52
CA SER A 126 -30.56 1.52 0.72
C SER A 126 -30.11 0.06 0.69
N CYS A 127 -29.87 -0.49 -0.50
CA CYS A 127 -29.46 -1.88 -0.70
C CYS A 127 -28.54 -2.03 -1.91
N ASN A 128 -27.98 -3.25 -2.09
CA ASN A 128 -27.11 -3.54 -3.23
C ASN A 128 -27.79 -3.38 -4.60
N GLN A 129 -29.08 -3.67 -4.69
CA GLN A 129 -29.82 -3.51 -5.94
C GLN A 129 -29.93 -2.03 -6.33
N ASP A 130 -30.21 -1.16 -5.35
CA ASP A 130 -30.21 0.29 -5.57
C ASP A 130 -28.84 0.78 -6.01
N LEU A 131 -27.78 0.24 -5.41
CA LEU A 131 -26.40 0.58 -5.76
C LEU A 131 -26.09 0.18 -7.20
N VAL A 132 -26.38 -1.07 -7.60
CA VAL A 132 -26.14 -1.56 -8.95
C VAL A 132 -26.90 -0.70 -9.97
N ALA A 133 -28.18 -0.42 -9.72
CA ALA A 133 -28.98 0.45 -10.58
C ALA A 133 -28.47 1.90 -10.62
N ALA A 134 -27.92 2.39 -9.51
CA ALA A 134 -27.38 3.74 -9.44
C ALA A 134 -26.11 3.92 -10.31
N VAL A 135 -25.26 2.91 -10.37
CA VAL A 135 -23.96 2.96 -11.09
C VAL A 135 -24.01 2.35 -12.50
N GLU A 136 -25.17 1.82 -12.94
CA GLU A 136 -25.33 1.13 -14.21
C GLU A 136 -24.84 1.95 -15.42
N SER A 137 -25.08 3.24 -15.41
CA SER A 137 -24.69 4.17 -16.48
C SER A 137 -23.26 4.72 -16.33
N LEU A 138 -22.58 4.44 -15.21
CA LEU A 138 -21.25 4.95 -14.94
C LEU A 138 -20.17 3.90 -15.21
N PRO A 139 -19.02 4.29 -15.78
CA PRO A 139 -17.88 3.40 -15.90
C PRO A 139 -17.39 2.90 -14.53
N TYR A 140 -16.98 1.64 -14.47
CA TYR A 140 -16.19 1.11 -13.39
C TYR A 140 -14.72 1.51 -13.55
N LEU A 141 -14.19 2.25 -12.60
CA LEU A 141 -12.78 2.64 -12.56
C LEU A 141 -12.00 1.59 -11.77
N ARG A 142 -10.95 1.05 -12.35
CA ARG A 142 -10.12 0.02 -11.73
C ARG A 142 -8.64 0.27 -11.89
N PHE A 143 -7.84 -0.35 -11.07
CA PHE A 143 -6.38 -0.39 -11.24
C PHE A 143 -5.96 -1.35 -12.36
N GLY A 144 -4.74 -1.19 -12.84
CA GLY A 144 -4.10 -2.13 -13.76
C GLY A 144 -3.91 -3.51 -13.13
N LYS A 145 -3.87 -4.54 -13.98
CA LYS A 145 -3.85 -5.96 -13.58
C LYS A 145 -2.67 -6.36 -12.70
N GLU A 146 -1.63 -5.55 -12.68
CA GLU A 146 -0.39 -5.83 -11.95
C GLU A 146 -0.41 -5.31 -10.50
N THR A 147 -1.56 -4.77 -10.05
CA THR A 147 -1.68 -4.26 -8.68
C THR A 147 -2.38 -5.26 -7.77
N PHE A 148 -2.01 -5.27 -6.49
CA PHE A 148 -2.70 -6.07 -5.48
C PHE A 148 -4.18 -5.67 -5.35
N ASP A 149 -4.46 -4.39 -5.40
CA ASP A 149 -5.82 -3.84 -5.29
C ASP A 149 -6.71 -4.26 -6.47
N PHE A 150 -6.14 -4.48 -7.66
CA PHE A 150 -6.88 -5.04 -8.79
C PHE A 150 -7.46 -6.40 -8.48
N VAL A 151 -6.66 -7.32 -7.94
CA VAL A 151 -7.12 -8.70 -7.67
C VAL A 151 -8.30 -8.69 -6.71
N GLN A 152 -8.23 -7.90 -5.65
CA GLN A 152 -9.29 -7.81 -4.64
C GLN A 152 -10.53 -7.10 -5.21
N SER A 153 -10.37 -5.95 -5.84
CA SER A 153 -11.50 -5.18 -6.39
C SER A 153 -12.22 -5.93 -7.51
N GLU A 154 -11.51 -6.67 -8.38
CA GLU A 154 -12.14 -7.52 -9.42
C GLU A 154 -12.87 -8.72 -8.80
N ARG A 155 -12.35 -9.32 -7.74
CA ARG A 155 -13.07 -10.38 -6.99
C ARG A 155 -14.38 -9.84 -6.44
N ILE A 156 -14.35 -8.66 -5.81
CA ILE A 156 -15.52 -7.98 -5.29
C ILE A 156 -16.49 -7.66 -6.44
N TYR A 157 -16.00 -7.03 -7.51
CA TYR A 157 -16.80 -6.67 -8.68
C TYR A 157 -17.58 -7.88 -9.23
N ARG A 158 -16.89 -9.02 -9.42
CA ARG A 158 -17.51 -10.25 -9.93
C ARG A 158 -18.56 -10.83 -8.99
N SER A 159 -18.34 -10.78 -7.68
CA SER A 159 -19.27 -11.31 -6.68
C SER A 159 -20.58 -10.51 -6.60
N LEU A 160 -20.59 -9.29 -7.09
CA LEU A 160 -21.75 -8.40 -7.06
C LEU A 160 -22.58 -8.48 -8.36
N HIS A 161 -22.20 -9.36 -9.29
CA HIS A 161 -22.93 -9.65 -10.53
C HIS A 161 -23.21 -8.41 -11.39
N PHE A 162 -22.29 -7.46 -11.42
CA PHE A 162 -22.38 -6.35 -12.37
C PHE A 162 -22.33 -6.86 -13.81
N ILE A 163 -23.30 -6.45 -14.61
CA ILE A 163 -23.37 -6.77 -16.04
C ILE A 163 -22.44 -5.81 -16.79
N ASP A 164 -21.79 -6.29 -17.83
CA ASP A 164 -20.79 -5.63 -18.69
C ASP A 164 -20.81 -4.10 -18.68
N GLN A 165 -20.21 -3.49 -17.67
CA GLN A 165 -20.04 -2.05 -17.58
C GLN A 165 -18.76 -1.62 -18.33
N ARG A 166 -18.82 -0.42 -18.91
CA ARG A 166 -17.62 0.24 -19.42
C ARG A 166 -16.59 0.34 -18.29
N ARG A 167 -15.34 -0.03 -18.59
CA ARG A 167 -14.23 0.01 -17.64
C ARG A 167 -13.22 1.06 -18.07
N ILE A 168 -12.67 1.76 -17.08
CA ILE A 168 -11.55 2.67 -17.26
C ILE A 168 -10.44 2.20 -16.33
N GLU A 169 -9.26 1.92 -16.88
CA GLU A 169 -8.09 1.50 -16.13
C GLU A 169 -7.18 2.69 -15.87
N VAL A 170 -6.77 2.85 -14.62
CA VAL A 170 -5.85 3.90 -14.16
C VAL A 170 -4.83 3.28 -13.20
N ASP A 171 -3.69 3.91 -13.04
CA ASP A 171 -2.56 3.39 -12.27
C ASP A 171 -2.34 4.12 -10.93
N THR A 172 -3.04 5.23 -10.68
CA THR A 172 -2.87 5.99 -9.45
C THR A 172 -4.19 6.27 -8.72
N ASN A 173 -4.14 6.24 -7.39
CA ASN A 173 -5.26 6.65 -6.53
C ASN A 173 -5.70 8.09 -6.81
N PHE A 174 -4.76 8.98 -7.13
CA PHE A 174 -5.05 10.37 -7.45
C PHE A 174 -5.96 10.51 -8.67
N THR A 175 -5.61 9.88 -9.79
CA THR A 175 -6.42 9.88 -11.02
C THR A 175 -7.77 9.22 -10.79
N MET A 176 -7.79 8.09 -10.07
CA MET A 176 -9.01 7.38 -9.71
C MET A 176 -10.00 8.29 -8.96
N MET A 177 -9.55 8.89 -7.88
CA MET A 177 -10.38 9.75 -7.04
C MET A 177 -10.81 11.04 -7.75
N GLU A 178 -9.96 11.59 -8.61
CA GLU A 178 -10.31 12.76 -9.42
C GLU A 178 -11.46 12.44 -10.39
N LEU A 179 -11.43 11.28 -11.03
CA LEU A 179 -12.50 10.84 -11.94
C LEU A 179 -13.82 10.58 -11.18
N VAL A 180 -13.76 9.93 -10.02
CA VAL A 180 -14.95 9.74 -9.17
C VAL A 180 -15.52 11.08 -8.74
N ALA A 181 -14.69 11.99 -8.22
CA ALA A 181 -15.12 13.31 -7.76
C ALA A 181 -15.80 14.14 -8.87
N ARG A 182 -15.39 13.95 -10.12
CA ARG A 182 -16.01 14.58 -11.31
C ARG A 182 -17.25 13.85 -11.83
N GLY A 183 -17.69 12.78 -11.17
CA GLY A 183 -18.84 12.00 -11.63
C GLY A 183 -18.59 11.17 -12.90
N LYS A 184 -17.32 10.81 -13.19
CA LYS A 184 -16.93 10.09 -14.41
C LYS A 184 -16.86 8.59 -14.22
N GLY A 185 -17.16 8.10 -13.03
CA GLY A 185 -17.18 6.67 -12.71
C GLY A 185 -17.30 6.43 -11.22
N TRP A 186 -17.26 5.17 -10.87
CA TRP A 186 -17.26 4.66 -9.49
C TRP A 186 -16.16 3.61 -9.35
N THR A 187 -15.78 3.29 -8.10
CA THR A 187 -14.69 2.35 -7.84
C THR A 187 -14.88 1.60 -6.52
N ILE A 188 -13.97 0.65 -6.27
CA ILE A 188 -13.89 -0.12 -5.03
C ILE A 188 -12.51 0.12 -4.45
N LEU A 189 -12.43 0.80 -3.30
CA LEU A 189 -11.18 1.18 -2.64
C LEU A 189 -11.29 0.99 -1.13
N PRO A 190 -10.18 0.69 -0.45
CA PRO A 190 -10.12 0.70 1.01
C PRO A 190 -9.86 2.11 1.56
N PRO A 191 -10.11 2.36 2.86
CA PRO A 191 -10.04 3.67 3.50
C PRO A 191 -8.74 4.44 3.30
N LEU A 192 -7.58 3.81 3.41
CA LEU A 192 -6.30 4.52 3.27
C LEU A 192 -6.05 4.98 1.83
N SER A 193 -6.59 4.25 0.83
CA SER A 193 -6.55 4.70 -0.56
C SER A 193 -7.40 5.96 -0.79
N LEU A 194 -8.48 6.13 -0.02
CA LEU A 194 -9.27 7.36 0.01
C LEU A 194 -8.54 8.47 0.77
N TRP A 195 -7.98 8.12 1.92
CA TRP A 195 -7.34 9.07 2.82
C TRP A 195 -6.09 9.72 2.22
N MET A 196 -5.27 8.97 1.49
CA MET A 196 -4.08 9.53 0.84
C MET A 196 -4.40 10.65 -0.18
N VAL A 197 -5.67 10.73 -0.62
CA VAL A 197 -6.17 11.77 -1.55
C VAL A 197 -7.28 12.59 -0.88
N ASN A 198 -7.12 12.90 0.41
CA ASN A 198 -8.15 13.46 1.29
C ASN A 198 -8.82 14.75 0.78
N ARG A 199 -8.14 15.56 -0.02
CA ARG A 199 -8.70 16.78 -0.65
C ARG A 199 -9.94 16.53 -1.52
N LYS A 200 -10.18 15.29 -1.94
CA LYS A 200 -11.32 14.88 -2.76
C LYS A 200 -12.45 14.21 -1.98
N LEU A 201 -12.25 13.96 -0.70
CA LEU A 201 -13.23 13.25 0.15
C LEU A 201 -14.58 13.98 0.26
N GLU A 202 -14.60 15.29 0.11
CA GLU A 202 -15.86 16.06 0.13
C GLU A 202 -16.73 15.84 -1.10
N ALA A 203 -16.14 15.43 -2.24
CA ALA A 203 -16.83 15.24 -3.50
C ALA A 203 -17.27 13.78 -3.74
N VAL A 204 -16.93 12.88 -2.84
CA VAL A 204 -17.25 11.45 -2.94
C VAL A 204 -17.99 10.98 -1.69
N ASP A 205 -18.77 9.93 -1.87
CA ASP A 205 -19.33 9.15 -0.78
C ASP A 205 -18.84 7.70 -0.89
N PHE A 206 -18.89 6.98 0.21
CA PHE A 206 -18.51 5.59 0.26
C PHE A 206 -19.54 4.79 1.04
N LEU A 207 -19.73 3.54 0.63
CA LEU A 207 -20.70 2.61 1.22
C LEU A 207 -20.00 1.30 1.55
N PRO A 208 -20.40 0.62 2.64
CA PRO A 208 -19.88 -0.69 2.96
C PRO A 208 -20.25 -1.70 1.88
N LEU A 209 -19.39 -2.70 1.70
CA LEU A 209 -19.69 -3.86 0.87
C LEU A 209 -20.57 -4.84 1.63
N SER A 210 -21.43 -5.58 0.92
CA SER A 210 -22.18 -6.71 1.48
C SER A 210 -21.34 -7.96 1.70
N ILE A 211 -20.13 -7.98 1.20
CA ILE A 211 -19.15 -9.07 1.34
C ILE A 211 -17.94 -8.58 2.13
N GLU A 212 -17.37 -9.48 2.91
CA GLU A 212 -16.14 -9.17 3.63
C GLU A 212 -14.93 -9.25 2.68
N ALA A 213 -14.28 -8.13 2.50
CA ALA A 213 -13.05 -8.01 1.74
C ALA A 213 -12.12 -7.03 2.47
N THR A 214 -10.92 -7.50 2.77
CA THR A 214 -9.96 -6.78 3.59
C THR A 214 -8.62 -6.63 2.89
N ARG A 215 -7.87 -5.62 3.30
CA ARG A 215 -6.46 -5.44 3.01
C ARG A 215 -5.72 -5.30 4.34
N ARG A 216 -4.62 -6.01 4.47
CA ARG A 216 -3.76 -5.97 5.66
C ARG A 216 -2.45 -5.27 5.34
N TYR A 217 -1.83 -4.66 6.34
CA TYR A 217 -0.52 -4.04 6.21
C TYR A 217 0.47 -4.59 7.21
N PHE A 218 1.69 -4.71 6.76
CA PHE A 218 2.79 -5.35 7.48
C PHE A 218 4.04 -4.48 7.43
N VAL A 219 4.83 -4.57 8.51
CA VAL A 219 6.27 -4.28 8.46
C VAL A 219 6.95 -5.57 8.04
N VAL A 220 7.53 -5.60 6.86
CA VAL A 220 8.20 -6.77 6.28
C VAL A 220 9.69 -6.54 6.28
N TYR A 221 10.46 -7.51 6.75
CA TYR A 221 11.92 -7.40 6.86
C TYR A 221 12.59 -8.77 6.79
N GLN A 222 13.89 -8.76 6.52
CA GLN A 222 14.67 -9.99 6.55
C GLN A 222 14.99 -10.40 7.99
N GLU A 223 14.76 -11.67 8.29
CA GLU A 223 14.96 -12.26 9.62
C GLU A 223 16.38 -12.03 10.14
N GLN A 224 16.51 -11.88 11.47
CA GLN A 224 17.72 -11.69 12.25
C GLN A 224 18.35 -10.29 12.16
N ALA A 225 18.73 -9.80 10.99
CA ALA A 225 19.46 -8.55 10.84
C ALA A 225 18.66 -7.32 11.27
N PHE A 226 17.37 -7.27 10.94
CA PHE A 226 16.56 -6.06 11.08
C PHE A 226 15.47 -6.14 12.16
N THR A 227 15.41 -7.22 12.95
CA THR A 227 14.34 -7.47 13.91
C THR A 227 14.15 -6.33 14.92
N VAL A 228 15.23 -5.78 15.47
CA VAL A 228 15.16 -4.69 16.46
C VAL A 228 14.58 -3.43 15.82
N LEU A 229 15.10 -3.03 14.65
CA LEU A 229 14.66 -1.83 13.95
C LEU A 229 13.22 -1.98 13.41
N ALA A 230 12.87 -3.16 12.89
CA ALA A 230 11.51 -3.45 12.43
C ALA A 230 10.47 -3.32 13.56
N ASN A 231 10.81 -3.79 14.78
CA ASN A 231 9.95 -3.60 15.95
C ASN A 231 9.84 -2.13 16.38
N LYS A 232 10.91 -1.34 16.27
CA LYS A 232 10.85 0.12 16.50
C LYS A 232 9.96 0.80 15.47
N ILE A 233 10.12 0.45 14.19
CA ILE A 233 9.27 0.95 13.07
C ILE A 233 7.82 0.58 13.31
N LEU A 234 7.50 -0.67 13.65
CA LEU A 234 6.16 -1.12 13.98
C LEU A 234 5.52 -0.25 15.08
N LYS A 235 6.21 -0.10 16.20
CA LYS A 235 5.73 0.72 17.34
C LYS A 235 5.52 2.18 16.94
N LYS A 236 6.43 2.74 16.14
CA LYS A 236 6.30 4.13 15.68
C LYS A 236 5.16 4.27 14.69
N THR A 237 5.00 3.34 13.75
CA THR A 237 3.90 3.32 12.77
C THR A 237 2.54 3.30 13.47
N ARG A 238 2.33 2.43 14.46
CA ARG A 238 1.12 2.41 15.28
C ARG A 238 0.85 3.76 15.94
N LYS A 239 1.88 4.38 16.55
CA LYS A 239 1.75 5.71 17.16
C LYS A 239 1.40 6.80 16.17
N ILE A 240 1.89 6.73 14.92
CA ILE A 240 1.54 7.67 13.86
C ILE A 240 0.04 7.54 13.54
N PHE A 241 -0.47 6.31 13.40
CA PHE A 241 -1.91 6.10 13.21
C PHE A 241 -2.74 6.65 14.37
N GLU A 242 -2.39 6.31 15.60
CA GLU A 242 -3.14 6.72 16.80
C GLU A 242 -3.12 8.24 17.04
N LYS A 243 -1.97 8.88 16.83
CA LYS A 243 -1.75 10.27 17.25
C LYS A 243 -1.86 11.31 16.14
N GLU A 244 -1.71 10.89 14.89
CA GLU A 244 -1.69 11.79 13.75
C GLU A 244 -2.82 11.47 12.77
N ILE A 245 -2.84 10.26 12.19
CA ILE A 245 -3.76 9.91 11.10
C ILE A 245 -5.21 9.80 11.59
N PHE A 246 -5.48 9.02 12.63
CA PHE A 246 -6.86 8.81 13.13
C PHE A 246 -7.49 10.08 13.70
N PRO A 247 -6.77 10.94 14.46
CA PRO A 247 -7.32 12.22 14.88
C PRO A 247 -7.68 13.16 13.73
N GLU A 248 -6.86 13.20 12.67
CA GLU A 248 -7.17 13.99 11.48
C GLU A 248 -8.32 13.37 10.67
N MET A 249 -8.34 12.05 10.50
CA MET A 249 -9.42 11.34 9.84
C MET A 249 -10.75 11.56 10.58
N LYS A 250 -10.72 11.56 11.91
CA LYS A 250 -11.90 11.82 12.76
C LYS A 250 -12.48 13.21 12.55
N LYS A 251 -11.65 14.22 12.26
CA LYS A 251 -12.12 15.58 11.98
C LYS A 251 -12.74 15.71 10.59
N VAL A 252 -12.19 15.01 9.59
CA VAL A 252 -12.56 15.19 8.17
C VAL A 252 -13.66 14.22 7.77
N ARG A 253 -13.50 12.92 8.06
CA ARG A 253 -14.41 11.85 7.66
C ARG A 253 -14.40 10.72 8.72
N PRO A 254 -15.02 10.96 9.89
CA PRO A 254 -15.03 10.01 11.01
C PRO A 254 -15.58 8.62 10.64
N GLU A 255 -16.44 8.55 9.62
CA GLU A 255 -17.05 7.30 9.15
C GLU A 255 -16.04 6.32 8.56
N LEU A 256 -14.86 6.77 8.13
CA LEU A 256 -13.81 5.88 7.62
C LEU A 256 -13.20 5.01 8.72
N LEU A 257 -13.16 5.50 9.95
CA LEU A 257 -12.52 4.80 11.07
C LEU A 257 -13.16 3.47 11.40
N GLN A 258 -14.46 3.30 11.18
CA GLN A 258 -15.17 2.03 11.44
C GLN A 258 -14.74 0.89 10.49
N PHE A 259 -13.99 1.20 9.44
CA PHE A 259 -13.50 0.25 8.45
C PHE A 259 -11.99 0.00 8.55
N ILE A 260 -11.36 0.52 9.60
CA ILE A 260 -9.91 0.36 9.86
C ILE A 260 -9.75 -0.20 11.28
N GLU A 261 -8.93 -1.22 11.40
CA GLU A 261 -8.54 -1.85 12.66
C GLU A 261 -7.02 -1.79 12.79
N LEU A 262 -6.55 -1.23 13.89
CA LEU A 262 -5.13 -1.17 14.25
C LEU A 262 -4.85 -2.28 15.25
N GLU A 263 -3.85 -3.12 14.94
CA GLU A 263 -3.48 -4.29 15.75
C GLU A 263 -2.57 -3.91 16.94
#